data_684f90999a5ac56a6f9f3b98f5e821b2
#
_entry.id   684f90999a5ac56a6f9f3b98f5e821b2
#
_cell.length_a   1.000
_cell.length_b   1.000
_cell.length_c   1.000
_cell.angle_alpha   90.00
_cell.angle_beta   90.00
_cell.angle_gamma   90.00
#
_symmetry.space_group_name_H-M   'P 1'
#
loop_
_entity.id
_entity.type
_entity.pdbx_description
1 polymer ?
#
loop_
_entity_poly.entity_id
_entity_poly.type
_entity_poly.pdbx_seq_one_letter_code
_entity_poly.pdbx_strand_id
1 'polypeptide(L)'
;MEEELDVLLFDRIGKRIVPTEAGQAFLPYAARAIYDAEDGKQIIRDLKGIETGVLHIGVTYSMSPLLIAALQLFNRAYPKIKVEITFATSEELLKQLDGSGLDFVLSFKPEDLTDDFETIPLFSSRLQFIVHSSHPLADLSSITLKRLAETPLILPERGFATRKKIEELCRKHQLELTVGVEMDDVHTIIHALKSGQWATILTQAAVRGEAGLVQIPILCNDHLTSRGFLFWPQGSYRKKSALAFADFLLKITAGSK
;
A
#
# COMPACT_ATOMS: atom_id res chain seq x y z
N MET A 1 -13.19 -20.24 27.82
CA MET A 1 -12.24 -20.44 26.71
C MET A 1 -10.90 -20.98 27.17
N GLU A 2 -10.12 -20.31 28.07
CA GLU A 2 -8.87 -20.88 28.60
C GLU A 2 -9.11 -22.20 29.35
N GLU A 3 -10.18 -22.29 30.13
CA GLU A 3 -10.62 -23.55 30.80
C GLU A 3 -11.01 -24.65 29.80
N GLU A 4 -11.61 -24.31 28.66
CA GLU A 4 -11.99 -25.29 27.62
C GLU A 4 -10.78 -25.79 26.83
N LEU A 5 -9.77 -24.92 26.66
CA LEU A 5 -8.55 -25.23 25.93
C LEU A 5 -7.47 -25.86 26.82
N ASP A 6 -7.68 -25.86 28.12
CA ASP A 6 -6.72 -26.28 29.17
C ASP A 6 -5.34 -25.63 28.98
N VAL A 7 -5.35 -24.32 28.56
CA VAL A 7 -4.15 -23.53 28.34
C VAL A 7 -4.41 -22.04 28.59
N LEU A 8 -3.42 -21.35 29.16
CA LEU A 8 -3.48 -19.91 29.34
C LEU A 8 -3.16 -19.22 28.00
N LEU A 9 -4.01 -18.28 27.61
CA LEU A 9 -3.82 -17.43 26.43
C LEU A 9 -3.10 -16.12 26.77
N PHE A 10 -3.12 -15.74 28.06
CA PHE A 10 -2.52 -14.50 28.56
C PHE A 10 -1.67 -14.74 29.80
N ASP A 11 -0.50 -14.12 29.85
CA ASP A 11 0.35 -14.02 31.04
C ASP A 11 0.19 -12.64 31.69
N ARG A 12 0.27 -12.64 33.03
CA ARG A 12 0.33 -11.39 33.81
C ARG A 12 1.76 -11.13 34.26
N ILE A 13 2.40 -10.18 33.64
CA ILE A 13 3.77 -9.74 33.98
C ILE A 13 3.64 -8.40 34.74
N GLY A 14 3.57 -8.45 36.04
CA GLY A 14 3.33 -7.27 36.88
C GLY A 14 1.95 -6.65 36.63
N LYS A 15 1.90 -5.43 36.11
CA LYS A 15 0.65 -4.74 35.75
C LYS A 15 0.27 -4.88 34.26
N ARG A 16 0.99 -5.66 33.48
CA ARG A 16 0.75 -5.85 32.04
C ARG A 16 0.18 -7.24 31.79
N ILE A 17 -0.74 -7.29 30.83
CA ILE A 17 -1.25 -8.55 30.28
C ILE A 17 -0.60 -8.71 28.91
N VAL A 18 0.06 -9.82 28.67
CA VAL A 18 0.71 -10.16 27.41
C VAL A 18 0.21 -11.52 26.93
N PRO A 19 0.02 -11.72 25.61
CA PRO A 19 -0.36 -13.03 25.10
C PRO A 19 0.79 -14.05 25.32
N THR A 20 0.43 -15.27 25.71
CA THR A 20 1.33 -16.43 25.70
C THR A 20 1.61 -16.88 24.28
N GLU A 21 2.46 -17.88 24.07
CA GLU A 21 2.66 -18.52 22.77
C GLU A 21 1.33 -19.06 22.21
N ALA A 22 0.54 -19.73 23.06
CA ALA A 22 -0.81 -20.19 22.71
C ALA A 22 -1.75 -19.02 22.38
N GLY A 23 -1.68 -17.93 23.16
CA GLY A 23 -2.42 -16.70 22.89
C GLY A 23 -2.06 -16.07 21.55
N GLN A 24 -0.78 -16.01 21.22
CA GLN A 24 -0.31 -15.51 19.91
C GLN A 24 -0.80 -16.39 18.76
N ALA A 25 -0.74 -17.71 18.92
CA ALA A 25 -1.24 -18.66 17.92
C ALA A 25 -2.77 -18.56 17.73
N PHE A 26 -3.52 -18.31 18.80
CA PHE A 26 -4.98 -18.22 18.80
C PHE A 26 -5.50 -16.85 18.30
N LEU A 27 -4.72 -15.78 18.47
CA LEU A 27 -5.13 -14.41 18.16
C LEU A 27 -5.68 -14.22 16.72
N PRO A 28 -5.06 -14.77 15.66
CA PRO A 28 -5.60 -14.64 14.30
C PRO A 28 -7.00 -15.25 14.14
N TYR A 29 -7.25 -16.40 14.77
CA TYR A 29 -8.55 -17.08 14.73
C TYR A 29 -9.63 -16.31 15.48
N ALA A 30 -9.30 -15.77 16.67
CA ALA A 30 -10.21 -14.94 17.43
C ALA A 30 -10.56 -13.65 16.67
N ALA A 31 -9.57 -12.98 16.08
CA ALA A 31 -9.77 -11.79 15.27
C ALA A 31 -10.68 -12.08 14.06
N ARG A 32 -10.45 -13.19 13.37
CA ARG A 32 -11.27 -13.61 12.22
C ARG A 32 -12.71 -13.91 12.63
N ALA A 33 -12.93 -14.61 13.76
CA ALA A 33 -14.29 -14.90 14.23
C ALA A 33 -15.09 -13.62 14.55
N ILE A 34 -14.44 -12.61 15.14
CA ILE A 34 -15.06 -11.30 15.40
C ILE A 34 -15.38 -10.60 14.07
N TYR A 35 -14.44 -10.59 13.13
CA TYR A 35 -14.61 -9.99 11.80
C TYR A 35 -15.79 -10.63 11.05
N ASP A 36 -15.86 -11.97 11.00
CA ASP A 36 -16.93 -12.72 10.33
C ASP A 36 -18.30 -12.43 10.95
N ALA A 37 -18.37 -12.26 12.28
CA ALA A 37 -19.60 -11.89 12.96
C ALA A 37 -20.05 -10.45 12.62
N GLU A 38 -19.12 -9.50 12.54
CA GLU A 38 -19.43 -8.11 12.13
C GLU A 38 -19.81 -8.05 10.65
N ASP A 39 -19.15 -8.82 9.78
CA ASP A 39 -19.53 -8.95 8.36
C ASP A 39 -20.95 -9.51 8.23
N GLY A 40 -21.32 -10.55 8.99
CA GLY A 40 -22.68 -11.06 9.01
C GLY A 40 -23.71 -9.99 9.37
N LYS A 41 -23.43 -9.16 10.38
CA LYS A 41 -24.27 -8.00 10.72
C LYS A 41 -24.33 -6.98 9.58
N GLN A 42 -23.20 -6.73 8.90
CA GLN A 42 -23.15 -5.79 7.80
C GLN A 42 -23.93 -6.29 6.59
N ILE A 43 -23.89 -7.60 6.27
CA ILE A 43 -24.73 -8.20 5.22
C ILE A 43 -26.22 -7.86 5.45
N ILE A 44 -26.69 -8.03 6.68
CA ILE A 44 -28.10 -7.72 7.02
C ILE A 44 -28.39 -6.21 6.89
N ARG A 45 -27.45 -5.34 7.25
CA ARG A 45 -27.59 -3.88 7.06
C ARG A 45 -27.62 -3.51 5.59
N ASP A 46 -26.75 -4.14 4.80
CA ASP A 46 -26.66 -3.90 3.35
C ASP A 46 -27.96 -4.25 2.59
N LEU A 47 -28.78 -5.16 3.12
CA LEU A 47 -30.12 -5.40 2.56
C LEU A 47 -31.00 -4.15 2.61
N LYS A 48 -30.79 -3.26 3.60
CA LYS A 48 -31.53 -2.01 3.77
C LYS A 48 -30.92 -0.82 3.02
N GLY A 49 -29.72 -0.96 2.47
CA GLY A 49 -28.99 0.10 1.75
C GLY A 49 -27.66 0.45 2.39
N ILE A 50 -26.89 1.34 1.73
CA ILE A 50 -25.58 1.82 2.23
C ILE A 50 -25.83 3.04 3.14
N GLU A 51 -26.20 2.81 4.39
CA GLU A 51 -26.51 3.91 5.30
C GLU A 51 -25.44 4.15 6.35
N THR A 52 -24.92 3.08 6.95
CA THR A 52 -23.94 3.15 8.06
C THR A 52 -23.00 1.94 8.02
N GLY A 53 -21.85 2.06 8.64
CA GLY A 53 -20.90 0.95 8.78
C GLY A 53 -19.47 1.42 8.85
N VAL A 54 -18.55 0.46 8.82
CA VAL A 54 -17.10 0.69 8.77
C VAL A 54 -16.54 0.00 7.54
N LEU A 55 -15.71 0.71 6.81
CA LEU A 55 -14.96 0.23 5.66
C LEU A 55 -13.48 0.20 6.00
N HIS A 56 -12.86 -0.98 5.98
CA HIS A 56 -11.45 -1.19 6.29
C HIS A 56 -10.64 -1.36 5.00
N ILE A 57 -9.76 -0.42 4.70
CA ILE A 57 -8.98 -0.39 3.45
C ILE A 57 -7.50 -0.51 3.75
N GLY A 58 -6.84 -1.49 3.16
CA GLY A 58 -5.39 -1.56 3.11
C GLY A 58 -4.83 -0.80 1.91
N VAL A 59 -3.78 -0.01 2.10
CA VAL A 59 -3.23 0.81 1.02
C VAL A 59 -1.71 0.86 1.10
N THR A 60 -1.02 0.59 0.00
CA THR A 60 0.41 0.91 -0.08
C THR A 60 0.60 2.42 -0.27
N TYR A 61 1.63 2.98 0.35
CA TYR A 61 1.88 4.42 0.36
C TYR A 61 1.85 5.09 -1.03
N SER A 62 2.36 4.42 -2.04
CA SER A 62 2.37 4.93 -3.42
C SER A 62 0.99 5.05 -4.06
N MET A 63 -0.06 4.49 -3.44
CA MET A 63 -1.45 4.58 -3.90
C MET A 63 -2.22 5.72 -3.19
N SER A 64 -1.61 6.45 -2.25
CA SER A 64 -2.25 7.52 -1.48
C SER A 64 -2.93 8.60 -2.33
N PRO A 65 -2.35 9.10 -3.43
CA PRO A 65 -3.02 10.12 -4.24
C PRO A 65 -4.35 9.64 -4.83
N LEU A 66 -4.42 8.37 -5.27
CA LEU A 66 -5.65 7.77 -5.78
C LEU A 66 -6.67 7.56 -4.65
N LEU A 67 -6.21 7.06 -3.50
CA LEU A 67 -7.06 6.90 -2.31
C LEU A 67 -7.69 8.21 -1.89
N ILE A 68 -6.92 9.29 -1.76
CA ILE A 68 -7.41 10.61 -1.32
C ILE A 68 -8.48 11.14 -2.29
N ALA A 69 -8.25 11.02 -3.60
CA ALA A 69 -9.22 11.43 -4.59
C ALA A 69 -10.54 10.65 -4.48
N ALA A 70 -10.47 9.32 -4.26
CA ALA A 70 -11.65 8.48 -4.07
C ALA A 70 -12.38 8.80 -2.74
N LEU A 71 -11.64 9.01 -1.64
CA LEU A 71 -12.20 9.39 -0.35
C LEU A 71 -13.02 10.67 -0.41
N GLN A 72 -12.56 11.69 -1.14
CA GLN A 72 -13.29 12.94 -1.28
C GLN A 72 -14.67 12.74 -1.93
N LEU A 73 -14.75 11.86 -2.94
CA LEU A 73 -16.01 11.55 -3.60
C LEU A 73 -16.89 10.64 -2.73
N PHE A 74 -16.29 9.61 -2.12
CA PHE A 74 -16.99 8.66 -1.29
C PHE A 74 -17.62 9.32 -0.05
N ASN A 75 -16.88 10.14 0.67
CA ASN A 75 -17.38 10.81 1.88
C ASN A 75 -18.53 11.78 1.59
N ARG A 76 -18.56 12.40 0.40
CA ARG A 76 -19.69 13.22 -0.03
C ARG A 76 -20.95 12.39 -0.28
N ALA A 77 -20.79 11.20 -0.87
CA ALA A 77 -21.89 10.32 -1.19
C ALA A 77 -22.40 9.51 0.02
N TYR A 78 -21.48 9.14 0.92
CA TYR A 78 -21.74 8.25 2.06
C TYR A 78 -21.17 8.81 3.37
N PRO A 79 -21.64 9.96 3.86
CA PRO A 79 -21.06 10.68 5.00
C PRO A 79 -21.16 9.95 6.35
N LYS A 80 -21.99 8.91 6.44
CA LYS A 80 -22.19 8.12 7.67
C LYS A 80 -21.36 6.82 7.69
N ILE A 81 -20.59 6.53 6.64
CA ILE A 81 -19.66 5.41 6.60
C ILE A 81 -18.33 5.86 7.18
N LYS A 82 -17.89 5.19 8.24
CA LYS A 82 -16.52 5.37 8.76
C LYS A 82 -15.55 4.62 7.85
N VAL A 83 -14.47 5.27 7.41
CA VAL A 83 -13.39 4.62 6.65
C VAL A 83 -12.17 4.52 7.54
N GLU A 84 -11.67 3.32 7.73
CA GLU A 84 -10.41 3.03 8.44
C GLU A 84 -9.37 2.58 7.41
N ILE A 85 -8.19 3.20 7.46
CA ILE A 85 -7.14 2.99 6.47
C ILE A 85 -5.90 2.48 7.18
N THR A 86 -5.36 1.38 6.68
CA THR A 86 -4.09 0.80 7.13
C THR A 86 -3.05 0.96 6.03
N PHE A 87 -1.95 1.65 6.35
CA PHE A 87 -0.80 1.73 5.46
C PHE A 87 0.24 0.69 5.84
N ALA A 88 0.68 -0.09 4.87
CA ALA A 88 1.74 -1.08 5.06
C ALA A 88 2.35 -1.50 3.71
N THR A 89 3.29 -2.43 3.72
CA THR A 89 3.83 -3.05 2.51
C THR A 89 2.78 -3.94 1.82
N SER A 90 2.99 -4.23 0.52
CA SER A 90 2.07 -5.11 -0.23
C SER A 90 1.92 -6.49 0.43
N GLU A 91 3.00 -7.06 0.92
CA GLU A 91 3.01 -8.40 1.54
C GLU A 91 2.22 -8.41 2.86
N GLU A 92 2.41 -7.40 3.72
CA GLU A 92 1.69 -7.28 4.99
C GLU A 92 0.19 -7.05 4.79
N LEU A 93 -0.17 -6.19 3.83
CA LEU A 93 -1.57 -5.91 3.52
C LEU A 93 -2.30 -7.12 2.95
N LEU A 94 -1.65 -7.89 2.07
CA LEU A 94 -2.25 -9.11 1.52
C LEU A 94 -2.43 -10.20 2.58
N LYS A 95 -1.50 -10.34 3.54
CA LYS A 95 -1.69 -11.21 4.72
C LYS A 95 -2.86 -10.77 5.59
N GLN A 96 -3.02 -9.45 5.81
CA GLN A 96 -4.16 -8.93 6.57
C GLN A 96 -5.48 -9.11 5.82
N LEU A 97 -5.48 -9.02 4.48
CA LEU A 97 -6.64 -9.26 3.64
C LEU A 97 -7.10 -10.72 3.73
N ASP A 98 -6.17 -11.67 3.65
CA ASP A 98 -6.44 -13.10 3.82
C ASP A 98 -6.95 -13.42 5.25
N GLY A 99 -6.38 -12.75 6.25
CA GLY A 99 -6.80 -12.85 7.65
C GLY A 99 -8.12 -12.15 7.99
N SER A 100 -8.88 -11.66 7.00
CA SER A 100 -10.18 -10.96 7.16
C SER A 100 -10.10 -9.65 7.97
N GLY A 101 -8.92 -9.01 8.04
CA GLY A 101 -8.76 -7.71 8.71
C GLY A 101 -9.08 -6.50 7.83
N LEU A 102 -9.25 -6.70 6.52
CA LEU A 102 -9.47 -5.66 5.53
C LEU A 102 -10.59 -6.06 4.57
N ASP A 103 -11.36 -5.08 4.09
CA ASP A 103 -12.39 -5.29 3.06
C ASP A 103 -11.78 -5.42 1.66
N PHE A 104 -10.76 -4.62 1.38
CA PHE A 104 -9.95 -4.70 0.16
C PHE A 104 -8.61 -3.99 0.34
N VAL A 105 -7.70 -4.24 -0.59
CA VAL A 105 -6.36 -3.65 -0.61
C VAL A 105 -6.10 -2.92 -1.92
N LEU A 106 -5.51 -1.74 -1.84
CA LEU A 106 -4.93 -0.99 -2.96
C LEU A 106 -3.42 -1.15 -2.93
N SER A 107 -2.88 -1.88 -3.90
CA SER A 107 -1.44 -2.19 -3.93
C SER A 107 -0.93 -2.42 -5.35
N PHE A 108 0.39 -2.43 -5.48
CA PHE A 108 1.05 -3.00 -6.66
C PHE A 108 1.13 -4.53 -6.51
N LYS A 109 0.95 -5.24 -7.64
CA LYS A 109 1.00 -6.71 -7.63
C LYS A 109 2.44 -7.16 -7.35
N PRO A 110 2.70 -7.94 -6.28
CA PRO A 110 3.95 -8.64 -6.09
C PRO A 110 4.20 -9.62 -7.24
N GLU A 111 5.46 -9.86 -7.60
CA GLU A 111 5.80 -10.79 -8.70
C GLU A 111 5.46 -12.25 -8.34
N ASP A 112 5.57 -12.60 -7.05
CA ASP A 112 5.35 -13.94 -6.52
C ASP A 112 3.92 -14.16 -5.98
N LEU A 113 2.95 -13.32 -6.40
CA LEU A 113 1.58 -13.43 -5.88
C LEU A 113 0.90 -14.70 -6.38
N THR A 114 0.40 -15.50 -5.44
CA THR A 114 -0.49 -16.64 -5.69
C THR A 114 -1.88 -16.17 -6.15
N ASP A 115 -2.68 -17.06 -6.76
CA ASP A 115 -4.02 -16.72 -7.29
C ASP A 115 -5.11 -16.69 -6.20
N ASP A 116 -4.73 -16.42 -4.94
CA ASP A 116 -5.63 -16.43 -3.78
C ASP A 116 -6.52 -15.18 -3.67
N PHE A 117 -6.34 -14.21 -4.57
CA PHE A 117 -7.06 -12.94 -4.55
C PHE A 117 -7.72 -12.64 -5.90
N GLU A 118 -8.93 -12.12 -5.85
CA GLU A 118 -9.52 -11.50 -7.03
C GLU A 118 -8.95 -10.09 -7.22
N THR A 119 -8.51 -9.76 -8.43
CA THR A 119 -7.82 -8.50 -8.70
C THR A 119 -8.50 -7.69 -9.79
N ILE A 120 -8.58 -6.38 -9.57
CA ILE A 120 -9.06 -5.42 -10.58
C ILE A 120 -7.90 -4.48 -10.91
N PRO A 121 -7.43 -4.42 -12.18
CA PRO A 121 -6.39 -3.48 -12.57
C PRO A 121 -6.90 -2.04 -12.52
N LEU A 122 -6.14 -1.15 -11.92
CA LEU A 122 -6.50 0.27 -11.79
C LEU A 122 -5.71 1.15 -12.75
N PHE A 123 -4.39 1.07 -12.71
CA PHE A 123 -3.51 1.88 -13.56
C PHE A 123 -2.12 1.25 -13.66
N SER A 124 -1.31 1.80 -14.58
CA SER A 124 0.12 1.50 -14.67
C SER A 124 0.92 2.74 -14.30
N SER A 125 2.03 2.55 -13.59
CA SER A 125 2.93 3.63 -13.19
C SER A 125 4.38 3.24 -13.38
N ARG A 126 5.18 4.16 -13.90
CA ARG A 126 6.60 3.94 -14.18
C ARG A 126 7.45 4.37 -13.00
N LEU A 127 8.51 3.63 -12.70
CA LEU A 127 9.55 4.10 -11.80
C LEU A 127 10.30 5.27 -12.44
N GLN A 128 10.51 6.31 -11.66
CA GLN A 128 11.21 7.52 -12.05
C GLN A 128 12.31 7.83 -11.04
N PHE A 129 13.37 8.44 -11.49
CA PHE A 129 14.31 9.12 -10.62
C PHE A 129 13.72 10.50 -10.29
N ILE A 130 13.59 10.81 -9.01
CA ILE A 130 12.86 11.97 -8.51
C ILE A 130 13.76 12.83 -7.67
N VAL A 131 13.77 14.12 -7.97
CA VAL A 131 14.53 15.15 -7.28
C VAL A 131 13.69 16.41 -7.08
N HIS A 132 14.10 17.31 -6.21
CA HIS A 132 13.54 18.65 -6.18
C HIS A 132 14.09 19.50 -7.32
N SER A 133 13.35 20.52 -7.75
CA SER A 133 13.74 21.43 -8.86
C SER A 133 15.03 22.20 -8.61
N SER A 134 15.46 22.33 -7.36
CA SER A 134 16.78 22.93 -7.01
C SER A 134 17.93 21.94 -6.99
N HIS A 135 17.70 20.65 -7.20
CA HIS A 135 18.74 19.63 -7.19
C HIS A 135 19.64 19.76 -8.43
N PRO A 136 20.98 19.52 -8.32
CA PRO A 136 21.92 19.65 -9.47
C PRO A 136 21.59 18.79 -10.68
N LEU A 137 20.77 17.73 -10.52
CA LEU A 137 20.36 16.84 -11.60
C LEU A 137 18.94 17.16 -12.13
N ALA A 138 18.28 18.22 -11.67
CA ALA A 138 16.89 18.52 -12.02
C ALA A 138 16.69 18.80 -13.53
N ASP A 139 17.69 19.35 -14.20
CA ASP A 139 17.61 19.71 -15.63
C ASP A 139 17.88 18.53 -16.58
N LEU A 140 18.13 17.33 -16.05
CA LEU A 140 18.34 16.14 -16.88
C LEU A 140 17.03 15.72 -17.55
N SER A 141 17.07 15.51 -18.88
CA SER A 141 15.95 14.91 -19.61
C SER A 141 15.79 13.41 -19.33
N SER A 142 16.86 12.75 -18.87
CA SER A 142 16.89 11.34 -18.52
C SER A 142 18.15 11.01 -17.71
N ILE A 143 18.15 9.88 -16.98
CA ILE A 143 19.30 9.41 -16.22
C ILE A 143 19.64 7.97 -16.57
N THR A 144 20.93 7.66 -16.76
CA THR A 144 21.41 6.28 -16.94
C THR A 144 21.44 5.52 -15.63
N LEU A 145 21.33 4.19 -15.66
CA LEU A 145 21.42 3.35 -14.45
C LEU A 145 22.73 3.56 -13.69
N LYS A 146 23.85 3.70 -14.41
CA LYS A 146 25.15 3.94 -13.79
C LYS A 146 25.15 5.23 -12.98
N ARG A 147 24.75 6.36 -13.59
CA ARG A 147 24.71 7.66 -12.90
C ARG A 147 23.72 7.67 -11.74
N LEU A 148 22.61 6.99 -11.90
CA LEU A 148 21.61 6.81 -10.83
C LEU A 148 22.22 6.06 -9.65
N ALA A 149 22.93 4.95 -9.89
CA ALA A 149 23.56 4.14 -8.85
C ALA A 149 24.66 4.89 -8.07
N GLU A 150 25.37 5.77 -8.76
CA GLU A 150 26.43 6.63 -8.17
C GLU A 150 25.88 7.84 -7.40
N THR A 151 24.57 8.15 -7.55
CA THR A 151 23.95 9.30 -6.87
C THR A 151 23.52 8.90 -5.45
N PRO A 152 23.81 9.72 -4.41
CA PRO A 152 23.30 9.46 -3.07
C PRO A 152 21.78 9.51 -3.02
N LEU A 153 21.17 8.40 -2.57
CA LEU A 153 19.71 8.20 -2.59
C LEU A 153 19.14 8.13 -1.16
N ILE A 154 17.94 8.66 -1.01
CA ILE A 154 17.01 8.24 0.04
C ILE A 154 16.05 7.22 -0.60
N LEU A 155 15.98 6.02 -0.04
CA LEU A 155 15.11 4.98 -0.59
C LEU A 155 14.15 4.42 0.48
N PRO A 156 13.01 3.89 0.06
CA PRO A 156 12.19 3.05 0.93
C PRO A 156 12.98 1.83 1.41
N GLU A 157 12.62 1.30 2.57
CA GLU A 157 13.19 0.07 3.11
C GLU A 157 13.02 -1.13 2.16
N ARG A 158 13.80 -2.20 2.40
CA ARG A 158 13.80 -3.45 1.58
C ARG A 158 12.48 -4.14 1.72
N GLY A 159 11.45 -3.94 2.02
CA GLY A 159 10.11 -4.56 1.95
C GLY A 159 9.25 -3.96 0.84
N PHE A 160 9.61 -2.79 0.36
CA PHE A 160 8.81 -2.07 -0.64
C PHE A 160 9.05 -2.60 -2.06
N ALA A 161 7.96 -2.79 -2.81
CA ALA A 161 8.02 -3.30 -4.19
C ALA A 161 8.88 -2.44 -5.13
N THR A 162 8.87 -1.10 -4.94
CA THR A 162 9.73 -0.18 -5.70
C THR A 162 11.21 -0.41 -5.40
N ARG A 163 11.56 -0.65 -4.12
CA ARG A 163 12.92 -0.95 -3.71
C ARG A 163 13.40 -2.27 -4.28
N LYS A 164 12.63 -3.35 -4.15
CA LYS A 164 12.94 -4.67 -4.73
C LYS A 164 13.24 -4.55 -6.22
N LYS A 165 12.37 -3.87 -6.95
CA LYS A 165 12.48 -3.73 -8.41
C LYS A 165 13.75 -2.99 -8.86
N ILE A 166 14.13 -1.90 -8.20
CA ILE A 166 15.34 -1.16 -8.58
C ILE A 166 16.61 -1.90 -8.18
N GLU A 167 16.62 -2.60 -7.03
CA GLU A 167 17.75 -3.43 -6.62
C GLU A 167 17.99 -4.60 -7.57
N GLU A 168 16.92 -5.27 -8.02
CA GLU A 168 16.99 -6.33 -9.03
C GLU A 168 17.55 -5.83 -10.35
N LEU A 169 17.08 -4.66 -10.80
CA LEU A 169 17.58 -4.03 -12.01
C LEU A 169 19.08 -3.71 -11.90
N CYS A 170 19.51 -3.09 -10.81
CA CYS A 170 20.90 -2.77 -10.60
C CYS A 170 21.76 -4.01 -10.49
N ARG A 171 21.33 -5.05 -9.79
CA ARG A 171 22.03 -6.33 -9.68
C ARG A 171 22.20 -7.01 -11.06
N LYS A 172 21.16 -6.98 -11.91
CA LYS A 172 21.23 -7.49 -13.28
C LYS A 172 22.30 -6.79 -14.11
N HIS A 173 22.53 -5.51 -13.86
CA HIS A 173 23.53 -4.69 -14.54
C HIS A 173 24.84 -4.57 -13.78
N GLN A 174 25.03 -5.37 -12.71
CA GLN A 174 26.25 -5.38 -11.86
C GLN A 174 26.55 -4.00 -11.25
N LEU A 175 25.52 -3.27 -10.86
CA LEU A 175 25.59 -1.96 -10.23
C LEU A 175 25.13 -2.05 -8.77
N GLU A 176 25.76 -1.27 -7.89
CA GLU A 176 25.35 -1.09 -6.50
C GLU A 176 24.82 0.32 -6.28
N LEU A 177 23.68 0.42 -5.59
CA LEU A 177 23.06 1.72 -5.28
C LEU A 177 23.80 2.40 -4.12
N THR A 178 24.09 3.67 -4.28
CA THR A 178 24.62 4.52 -3.20
C THR A 178 23.46 5.00 -2.32
N VAL A 179 23.09 4.19 -1.31
CA VAL A 179 22.00 4.50 -0.41
C VAL A 179 22.51 5.24 0.81
N GLY A 180 22.19 6.52 0.93
CA GLY A 180 22.57 7.35 2.07
C GLY A 180 21.59 7.27 3.23
N VAL A 181 20.30 7.08 2.94
CA VAL A 181 19.22 6.99 3.94
C VAL A 181 18.19 5.97 3.50
N GLU A 182 17.69 5.17 4.45
CA GLU A 182 16.54 4.28 4.26
C GLU A 182 15.41 4.71 5.21
N MET A 183 14.17 4.69 4.72
CA MET A 183 12.97 5.07 5.48
C MET A 183 11.82 4.14 5.17
N ASP A 184 10.97 3.88 6.15
CA ASP A 184 9.73 3.11 6.03
C ASP A 184 8.52 3.96 5.59
N ASP A 185 8.65 5.29 5.59
CA ASP A 185 7.60 6.23 5.19
C ASP A 185 7.93 7.02 3.92
N VAL A 186 7.18 6.74 2.85
CA VAL A 186 7.34 7.40 1.55
C VAL A 186 7.00 8.89 1.60
N HIS A 187 6.08 9.32 2.47
CA HIS A 187 5.75 10.75 2.60
C HIS A 187 6.91 11.53 3.21
N THR A 188 7.59 10.95 4.19
CA THR A 188 8.82 11.53 4.75
C THR A 188 9.94 11.60 3.71
N ILE A 189 10.09 10.58 2.87
CA ILE A 189 11.03 10.62 1.73
C ILE A 189 10.70 11.79 0.81
N ILE A 190 9.44 11.92 0.37
CA ILE A 190 8.98 13.02 -0.51
C ILE A 190 9.26 14.38 0.15
N HIS A 191 9.03 14.49 1.45
CA HIS A 191 9.29 15.73 2.17
C HIS A 191 10.79 16.06 2.25
N ALA A 192 11.64 15.06 2.48
CA ALA A 192 13.10 15.23 2.52
C ALA A 192 13.67 15.72 1.18
N LEU A 193 13.08 15.33 0.04
CA LEU A 193 13.50 15.83 -1.28
C LEU A 193 13.39 17.36 -1.41
N LYS A 194 12.48 18.00 -0.67
CA LYS A 194 12.27 19.47 -0.71
C LYS A 194 13.50 20.25 -0.23
N SER A 195 14.46 19.60 0.46
CA SER A 195 15.74 20.21 0.77
C SER A 195 16.64 20.45 -0.44
N GLY A 196 16.35 19.81 -1.57
CA GLY A 196 17.15 19.90 -2.80
C GLY A 196 18.48 19.12 -2.79
N GLN A 197 18.77 18.38 -1.73
CA GLN A 197 20.04 17.66 -1.56
C GLN A 197 19.94 16.17 -1.93
N TRP A 198 18.73 15.62 -1.91
CA TRP A 198 18.48 14.21 -2.05
C TRP A 198 17.74 13.85 -3.33
N ALA A 199 17.99 12.64 -3.80
CA ALA A 199 17.26 12.00 -4.86
C ALA A 199 16.60 10.70 -4.36
N THR A 200 15.53 10.27 -5.02
CA THR A 200 14.86 9.00 -4.75
C THR A 200 14.40 8.31 -6.01
N ILE A 201 13.91 7.08 -5.88
CA ILE A 201 13.28 6.30 -6.94
C ILE A 201 11.93 5.83 -6.45
N LEU A 202 10.88 6.41 -7.02
CA LEU A 202 9.50 6.06 -6.71
C LEU A 202 8.69 5.91 -8.00
N THR A 203 7.48 5.40 -7.91
CA THR A 203 6.55 5.41 -9.03
C THR A 203 6.07 6.83 -9.32
N GLN A 204 5.83 7.15 -10.58
CA GLN A 204 5.24 8.42 -11.01
C GLN A 204 3.93 8.74 -10.26
N ALA A 205 3.15 7.72 -9.95
CA ALA A 205 1.89 7.87 -9.20
C ALA A 205 2.10 8.35 -7.77
N ALA A 206 3.20 7.95 -7.11
CA ALA A 206 3.48 8.30 -5.71
C ALA A 206 3.69 9.81 -5.49
N VAL A 207 4.15 10.51 -6.51
CA VAL A 207 4.47 11.96 -6.45
C VAL A 207 3.51 12.82 -7.27
N ARG A 208 2.37 12.24 -7.65
CA ARG A 208 1.34 12.99 -8.41
C ARG A 208 0.80 14.15 -7.56
N GLY A 209 0.91 15.36 -8.08
CA GLY A 209 0.46 16.58 -7.40
C GLY A 209 1.46 17.19 -6.43
N GLU A 210 2.66 16.61 -6.25
CA GLU A 210 3.72 17.18 -5.42
C GLU A 210 4.44 18.31 -6.17
N ALA A 211 4.24 19.54 -5.66
CA ALA A 211 4.89 20.72 -6.25
C ALA A 211 6.40 20.71 -5.99
N GLY A 212 7.15 21.22 -6.99
CA GLY A 212 8.61 21.38 -6.90
C GLY A 212 9.41 20.11 -7.14
N LEU A 213 8.77 18.95 -7.36
CA LEU A 213 9.45 17.72 -7.72
C LEU A 213 9.56 17.54 -9.23
N VAL A 214 10.73 17.11 -9.68
CA VAL A 214 11.04 16.77 -11.07
C VAL A 214 11.17 15.27 -11.19
N GLN A 215 10.48 14.70 -12.16
CA GLN A 215 10.48 13.28 -12.46
C GLN A 215 11.33 13.03 -13.70
N ILE A 216 12.45 12.35 -13.53
CA ILE A 216 13.44 12.11 -14.57
C ILE A 216 13.37 10.65 -15.01
N PRO A 217 13.11 10.39 -16.30
CA PRO A 217 13.08 9.04 -16.85
C PRO A 217 14.39 8.29 -16.68
N ILE A 218 14.31 7.04 -16.23
CA ILE A 218 15.47 6.15 -16.11
C ILE A 218 15.68 5.45 -17.46
N LEU A 219 16.88 5.60 -18.04
CA LEU A 219 17.26 4.95 -19.29
C LEU A 219 17.67 3.51 -19.01
N CYS A 220 16.82 2.57 -19.35
CA CYS A 220 17.12 1.13 -19.38
C CYS A 220 16.19 0.44 -20.37
N ASN A 221 16.62 -0.74 -20.84
CA ASN A 221 15.83 -1.59 -21.74
C ASN A 221 14.81 -2.47 -20.96
N ASP A 222 14.82 -2.42 -19.64
CA ASP A 222 13.97 -3.20 -18.79
C ASP A 222 12.65 -2.49 -18.48
N HIS A 223 11.61 -3.30 -18.20
CA HIS A 223 10.30 -2.77 -17.87
C HIS A 223 10.25 -2.22 -16.44
N LEU A 224 10.32 -0.90 -16.30
CA LEU A 224 10.18 -0.19 -15.00
C LEU A 224 8.72 0.17 -14.66
N THR A 225 7.77 -0.53 -15.25
CA THR A 225 6.34 -0.29 -15.01
C THR A 225 5.83 -1.20 -13.91
N SER A 226 5.16 -0.61 -12.94
CA SER A 226 4.38 -1.31 -11.91
C SER A 226 2.90 -1.12 -12.20
N ARG A 227 2.10 -2.18 -11.98
CA ARG A 227 0.64 -2.13 -12.16
C ARG A 227 -0.03 -2.06 -10.80
N GLY A 228 -0.85 -1.05 -10.60
CA GLY A 228 -1.68 -0.89 -9.42
C GLY A 228 -2.99 -1.66 -9.57
N PHE A 229 -3.38 -2.36 -8.52
CA PHE A 229 -4.59 -3.18 -8.46
C PHE A 229 -5.38 -2.88 -7.21
N LEU A 230 -6.67 -3.18 -7.29
CA LEU A 230 -7.51 -3.43 -6.16
C LEU A 230 -7.57 -4.95 -5.96
N PHE A 231 -7.32 -5.41 -4.73
CA PHE A 231 -7.35 -6.82 -4.34
C PHE A 231 -8.55 -7.08 -3.44
N TRP A 232 -9.31 -8.12 -3.74
CA TRP A 232 -10.39 -8.65 -2.93
C TRP A 232 -10.02 -10.01 -2.36
N PRO A 233 -10.48 -10.35 -1.14
CA PRO A 233 -10.38 -11.72 -0.66
C PRO A 233 -11.24 -12.62 -1.53
N GLN A 234 -10.75 -13.82 -1.85
CA GLN A 234 -11.47 -14.76 -2.70
C GLN A 234 -12.68 -15.35 -1.97
N GLY A 235 -13.82 -15.40 -2.64
CA GLY A 235 -15.03 -16.04 -2.11
C GLY A 235 -15.70 -15.35 -0.92
N SER A 236 -15.21 -14.19 -0.47
CA SER A 236 -15.79 -13.43 0.63
C SER A 236 -16.91 -12.50 0.18
N TYR A 237 -17.84 -12.22 1.09
CA TYR A 237 -18.83 -11.20 0.86
C TYR A 237 -18.18 -9.83 0.68
N ARG A 238 -18.66 -9.08 -0.31
CA ARG A 238 -18.22 -7.70 -0.53
C ARG A 238 -19.28 -6.73 -0.04
N LYS A 239 -18.96 -5.97 0.99
CA LYS A 239 -19.82 -4.91 1.51
C LYS A 239 -20.24 -3.97 0.38
N LYS A 240 -21.50 -3.53 0.37
CA LYS A 240 -21.98 -2.56 -0.62
C LYS A 240 -21.17 -1.27 -0.60
N SER A 241 -20.72 -0.84 0.58
CA SER A 241 -19.84 0.31 0.75
C SER A 241 -18.48 0.11 0.07
N ALA A 242 -17.91 -1.10 0.16
CA ALA A 242 -16.65 -1.44 -0.49
C ALA A 242 -16.78 -1.45 -2.03
N LEU A 243 -17.87 -2.00 -2.56
CA LEU A 243 -18.17 -1.95 -4.00
C LEU A 243 -18.36 -0.51 -4.49
N ALA A 244 -19.11 0.31 -3.74
CA ALA A 244 -19.29 1.72 -4.07
C ALA A 244 -17.95 2.50 -4.06
N PHE A 245 -17.06 2.20 -3.11
CA PHE A 245 -15.72 2.81 -3.09
C PHE A 245 -14.89 2.38 -4.31
N ALA A 246 -14.93 1.10 -4.67
CA ALA A 246 -14.26 0.57 -5.85
C ALA A 246 -14.75 1.26 -7.15
N ASP A 247 -16.04 1.55 -7.27
CA ASP A 247 -16.60 2.28 -8.41
C ASP A 247 -16.03 3.69 -8.54
N PHE A 248 -15.79 4.40 -7.43
CA PHE A 248 -15.11 5.71 -7.46
C PHE A 248 -13.66 5.58 -7.93
N LEU A 249 -12.92 4.58 -7.44
CA LEU A 249 -11.55 4.32 -7.90
C LEU A 249 -11.50 4.07 -9.41
N LEU A 250 -12.40 3.24 -9.93
CA LEU A 250 -12.48 2.92 -11.36
C LEU A 250 -12.83 4.14 -12.21
N LYS A 251 -13.77 4.98 -11.76
CA LYS A 251 -14.11 6.24 -12.45
C LYS A 251 -12.94 7.20 -12.54
N ILE A 252 -12.18 7.36 -11.43
CA ILE A 252 -11.00 8.23 -11.39
C ILE A 252 -9.93 7.71 -12.36
N THR A 253 -9.66 6.40 -12.34
CA THR A 253 -8.62 5.81 -13.17
C THR A 253 -8.99 5.77 -14.66
N ALA A 254 -10.27 5.61 -15.00
CA ALA A 254 -10.76 5.68 -16.38
C ALA A 254 -10.64 7.08 -16.98
N GLY A 255 -10.85 8.14 -16.18
CA GLY A 255 -10.73 9.54 -16.61
C GLY A 255 -9.28 10.06 -16.71
N SER A 256 -8.29 9.23 -16.31
CA SER A 256 -6.86 9.59 -16.30
C SER A 256 -6.06 8.98 -17.47
N LYS A 257 -6.76 8.42 -18.48
CA LYS A 257 -6.15 7.87 -19.70
C LYS A 257 -5.96 8.94 -20.76
#